data_9057ee099d6d5eb765ded88849357d96
#
_entry.id   9057ee099d6d5eb765ded88849357d96
#
_cell.length_a   1.000
_cell.length_b   1.000
_cell.length_c   1.000
_cell.angle_alpha   90.00
_cell.angle_beta   90.00
_cell.angle_gamma   90.00
#
_symmetry.space_group_name_H-M   'P 1'
#
loop_
_entity.id
_entity.type
_entity.pdbx_description
1 polymer ?
#
loop_
_entity_poly.entity_id
_entity_poly.type
_entity_poly.pdbx_seq_one_letter_code
_entity_poly.pdbx_strand_id
1 'polypeptide(L)'
;VRGVAEAAPSASLRARRWDVVILGASLPGLVAAARFGLDGLRVLVVEEEAATRRFAGLREPFLIPGNANGGVLDACMKAITVPLIERRKLEPEAISLQVVLPEVRLDIGDSALTMEELVAWGLAKPEEANALVKGIQAAGLAEREAMLEAGIVRGAAPRSAPRAPGAVRLTKHGRGLPEEVAKPSPRLAPVLDAQVRALSNLAAAPVPPEARGRLLGSALEGAWSHRTAEGFLRGCLRRRIQSLFGEFRTLAGRFDLVSVGNHPGISLPGGNDVWIGRALVVNAPRGRLGAALRELGSDPSDLLDAPPPTRRRVVVHLRVRRSVLPEAMASRVVWLRDPSKPADGTNLICLSLFPAPQAGSDRIELVASAIVPEADAAADAAAIEAEIEAAARSLMPFSEGAVSREAVPPVRWDDDDALCDPRMGEGWPVEAEVRLSTKPPVYALPREAVGALGVEGDLLLGWRAAELVRSELA
;
A
#
# COMPACT_ATOMS: atom_id res chain seq x y z
N VAL A 1 -14.26 -30.11 2.86
CA VAL A 1 -13.34 -29.07 2.39
C VAL A 1 -13.08 -29.36 0.92
N ARG A 2 -13.68 -28.56 0.00
CA ARG A 2 -13.35 -28.65 -1.40
C ARG A 2 -12.00 -27.94 -1.60
N GLY A 3 -10.94 -28.74 -1.77
CA GLY A 3 -9.59 -28.25 -2.08
C GLY A 3 -9.47 -27.74 -3.51
N VAL A 4 -8.27 -27.32 -3.88
CA VAL A 4 -7.92 -26.99 -5.27
C VAL A 4 -8.25 -28.18 -6.18
N ALA A 5 -9.00 -27.97 -7.25
CA ALA A 5 -9.41 -29.05 -8.15
C ALA A 5 -8.18 -29.78 -8.72
N GLU A 6 -8.18 -31.11 -8.68
CA GLU A 6 -7.11 -31.91 -9.26
C GLU A 6 -7.27 -31.99 -10.77
N ALA A 7 -6.27 -31.50 -11.51
CA ALA A 7 -6.27 -31.58 -12.96
C ALA A 7 -5.92 -33.02 -13.41
N ALA A 8 -6.82 -33.65 -14.13
CA ALA A 8 -6.55 -34.97 -14.73
C ALA A 8 -5.34 -34.90 -15.69
N PRO A 9 -4.39 -35.84 -15.64
CA PRO A 9 -3.25 -35.83 -16.51
C PRO A 9 -3.70 -36.14 -17.96
N SER A 10 -3.77 -35.10 -18.81
CA SER A 10 -3.95 -35.30 -20.26
C SER A 10 -2.58 -35.38 -20.93
N ALA A 11 -2.45 -36.21 -21.94
CA ALA A 11 -1.19 -36.45 -22.67
C ALA A 11 -0.60 -35.22 -23.40
N SER A 12 -1.29 -34.07 -23.34
CA SER A 12 -0.90 -32.80 -23.98
C SER A 12 -0.63 -31.64 -23.01
N LEU A 13 -0.54 -31.89 -21.69
CA LEU A 13 -0.37 -30.86 -20.67
C LEU A 13 1.01 -30.21 -20.81
N ARG A 14 1.06 -28.95 -21.24
CA ARG A 14 2.29 -28.13 -21.22
C ARG A 14 2.44 -27.46 -19.86
N ALA A 15 2.97 -28.22 -18.89
CA ALA A 15 3.23 -27.71 -17.57
C ALA A 15 4.55 -26.92 -17.58
N ARG A 16 4.46 -25.61 -17.22
CA ARG A 16 5.62 -24.77 -16.93
C ARG A 16 5.80 -24.67 -15.43
N ARG A 17 7.03 -24.81 -14.95
CA ARG A 17 7.32 -24.93 -13.52
C ARG A 17 8.16 -23.79 -13.00
N TRP A 18 7.76 -23.26 -11.84
CA TRP A 18 8.50 -22.34 -11.01
C TRP A 18 8.61 -22.89 -9.59
N ASP A 19 9.43 -22.26 -8.74
CA ASP A 19 9.43 -22.58 -7.32
C ASP A 19 8.25 -21.89 -6.64
N VAL A 20 8.00 -20.61 -6.97
CA VAL A 20 6.88 -19.84 -6.41
C VAL A 20 6.11 -19.14 -7.53
N VAL A 21 4.79 -19.29 -7.51
CA VAL A 21 3.86 -18.51 -8.33
C VAL A 21 3.15 -17.51 -7.42
N ILE A 22 3.16 -16.23 -7.77
CA ILE A 22 2.49 -15.15 -7.02
C ILE A 22 1.35 -14.62 -7.87
N LEU A 23 0.14 -14.65 -7.35
CA LEU A 23 -1.07 -14.19 -8.02
C LEU A 23 -1.47 -12.81 -7.49
N GLY A 24 -1.27 -11.78 -8.30
CA GLY A 24 -1.42 -10.37 -7.98
C GLY A 24 -0.07 -9.68 -7.74
N ALA A 25 0.01 -8.43 -8.18
CA ALA A 25 1.24 -7.63 -8.12
C ALA A 25 1.12 -6.40 -7.21
N SER A 26 0.36 -6.48 -6.11
CA SER A 26 0.38 -5.46 -5.07
C SER A 26 1.74 -5.43 -4.35
N LEU A 27 2.02 -4.38 -3.61
CA LEU A 27 3.33 -4.12 -3.02
C LEU A 27 3.89 -5.29 -2.19
N PRO A 28 3.11 -5.98 -1.32
CA PRO A 28 3.63 -7.13 -0.57
C PRO A 28 4.10 -8.26 -1.48
N GLY A 29 3.36 -8.57 -2.54
CA GLY A 29 3.73 -9.62 -3.49
C GLY A 29 5.01 -9.31 -4.26
N LEU A 30 5.22 -8.04 -4.64
CA LEU A 30 6.46 -7.63 -5.29
C LEU A 30 7.67 -7.72 -4.35
N VAL A 31 7.51 -7.36 -3.08
CA VAL A 31 8.58 -7.53 -2.07
C VAL A 31 8.89 -9.01 -1.86
N ALA A 32 7.85 -9.84 -1.72
CA ALA A 32 8.02 -11.29 -1.58
C ALA A 32 8.71 -11.90 -2.80
N ALA A 33 8.30 -11.53 -4.01
CA ALA A 33 8.92 -11.99 -5.26
C ALA A 33 10.42 -11.65 -5.33
N ALA A 34 10.79 -10.40 -4.99
CA ALA A 34 12.19 -9.99 -4.95
C ALA A 34 12.98 -10.78 -3.91
N ARG A 35 12.38 -11.08 -2.76
CA ARG A 35 13.01 -11.86 -1.70
C ARG A 35 13.24 -13.31 -2.11
N PHE A 36 12.24 -13.96 -2.72
CA PHE A 36 12.37 -15.31 -3.27
C PHE A 36 13.46 -15.40 -4.35
N GLY A 37 13.46 -14.44 -5.29
CA GLY A 37 14.47 -14.40 -6.35
C GLY A 37 15.89 -14.22 -5.80
N LEU A 38 16.07 -13.43 -4.72
CA LEU A 38 17.36 -13.28 -4.05
C LEU A 38 17.85 -14.58 -3.39
N ASP A 39 16.93 -15.41 -2.93
CA ASP A 39 17.25 -16.74 -2.37
C ASP A 39 17.43 -17.80 -3.48
N GLY A 40 17.47 -17.41 -4.76
CA GLY A 40 17.71 -18.27 -5.92
C GLY A 40 16.50 -19.06 -6.39
N LEU A 41 15.31 -18.76 -5.89
CA LEU A 41 14.07 -19.39 -6.33
C LEU A 41 13.59 -18.81 -7.66
N ARG A 42 13.07 -19.67 -8.55
CA ARG A 42 12.41 -19.26 -9.79
C ARG A 42 11.01 -18.74 -9.45
N VAL A 43 10.75 -17.47 -9.74
CA VAL A 43 9.51 -16.78 -9.37
C VAL A 43 8.73 -16.38 -10.61
N LEU A 44 7.42 -16.63 -10.60
CA LEU A 44 6.46 -16.07 -11.54
C LEU A 44 5.51 -15.14 -10.78
N VAL A 45 5.40 -13.90 -11.24
CA VAL A 45 4.35 -12.96 -10.81
C VAL A 45 3.30 -12.89 -11.91
N VAL A 46 2.05 -13.12 -11.53
CA VAL A 46 0.90 -13.10 -12.43
C VAL A 46 0.04 -11.88 -12.14
N GLU A 47 -0.17 -11.03 -13.13
CA GLU A 47 -0.89 -9.77 -13.04
C GLU A 47 -2.18 -9.82 -13.88
N GLU A 48 -3.18 -9.07 -13.48
CA GLU A 48 -4.33 -8.81 -14.36
C GLU A 48 -3.91 -7.85 -15.48
N GLU A 49 -4.26 -8.16 -16.73
CA GLU A 49 -3.89 -7.34 -17.88
C GLU A 49 -4.42 -5.89 -17.73
N ALA A 50 -5.65 -5.73 -17.26
CA ALA A 50 -6.23 -4.40 -16.99
C ALA A 50 -5.41 -3.60 -15.98
N ALA A 51 -4.87 -4.23 -14.95
CA ALA A 51 -4.03 -3.58 -13.94
C ALA A 51 -2.71 -3.04 -14.53
N THR A 52 -2.14 -3.75 -15.52
CA THR A 52 -0.90 -3.32 -16.18
C THR A 52 -1.08 -2.14 -17.14
N ARG A 53 -2.32 -1.89 -17.57
CA ARG A 53 -2.68 -0.77 -18.45
C ARG A 53 -2.98 0.52 -17.69
N ARG A 54 -3.13 0.45 -16.36
CA ARG A 54 -3.34 1.64 -15.53
C ARG A 54 -2.08 2.52 -15.48
N PHE A 55 -2.28 3.81 -15.33
CA PHE A 55 -1.18 4.70 -14.98
C PHE A 55 -0.52 4.20 -13.67
N ALA A 56 0.80 4.09 -13.68
CA ALA A 56 1.53 3.47 -12.57
C ALA A 56 1.30 4.19 -11.23
N GLY A 57 1.14 5.52 -11.24
CA GLY A 57 0.86 6.31 -10.05
C GLY A 57 -0.45 5.96 -9.33
N LEU A 58 -1.43 5.36 -10.02
CA LEU A 58 -2.67 4.89 -9.39
C LEU A 58 -2.46 3.75 -8.40
N ARG A 59 -1.36 3.04 -8.50
CA ARG A 59 -1.01 1.91 -7.64
C ARG A 59 0.16 2.22 -6.70
N GLU A 60 0.67 3.45 -6.71
CA GLU A 60 1.71 3.88 -5.76
C GLU A 60 1.09 4.20 -4.39
N PRO A 61 1.83 3.97 -3.31
CA PRO A 61 1.37 4.40 -2.00
C PRO A 61 1.26 5.93 -1.94
N PHE A 62 0.27 6.42 -1.19
CA PHE A 62 0.07 7.86 -1.02
C PHE A 62 1.31 8.55 -0.47
N LEU A 63 1.99 7.94 0.51
CA LEU A 63 3.26 8.41 1.05
C LEU A 63 4.32 7.30 0.89
N ILE A 64 5.46 7.65 0.31
CA ILE A 64 6.66 6.81 0.37
C ILE A 64 7.49 7.33 1.55
N PRO A 65 7.63 6.56 2.66
CA PRO A 65 8.33 7.02 3.85
C PRO A 65 9.79 7.35 3.54
N GLY A 66 10.27 8.51 4.03
CA GLY A 66 11.55 9.10 3.61
C GLY A 66 12.72 8.66 4.41
N ASN A 67 12.74 7.89 5.36
CA ASN A 67 13.88 7.68 6.24
C ASN A 67 15.08 7.01 5.58
N ALA A 68 16.09 7.80 5.28
CA ALA A 68 17.34 7.35 4.68
C ALA A 68 18.16 6.40 5.57
N ASN A 69 18.01 6.46 6.90
CA ASN A 69 18.93 5.82 7.85
C ASN A 69 18.21 4.88 8.84
N GLY A 70 17.50 3.90 8.34
CA GLY A 70 16.94 2.83 9.18
C GLY A 70 15.41 2.75 9.23
N GLY A 71 14.68 3.39 8.31
CA GLY A 71 13.24 3.20 8.12
C GLY A 71 12.91 1.82 7.58
N VAL A 72 11.63 1.45 7.67
CA VAL A 72 11.14 0.15 7.17
C VAL A 72 11.43 -0.02 5.68
N LEU A 73 11.21 1.03 4.88
CA LEU A 73 11.50 1.00 3.44
C LEU A 73 12.99 0.76 3.17
N ASP A 74 13.89 1.50 3.84
CA ASP A 74 15.34 1.32 3.65
C ASP A 74 15.80 -0.07 4.09
N ALA A 75 15.29 -0.58 5.22
CA ALA A 75 15.56 -1.94 5.69
C ALA A 75 15.08 -3.00 4.69
N CYS A 76 13.86 -2.83 4.16
CA CYS A 76 13.31 -3.72 3.13
C CYS A 76 14.13 -3.69 1.84
N MET A 77 14.45 -2.49 1.32
CA MET A 77 15.26 -2.32 0.12
C MET A 77 16.65 -2.93 0.25
N LYS A 78 17.26 -2.85 1.44
CA LYS A 78 18.53 -3.51 1.76
C LYS A 78 18.39 -5.02 1.84
N ALA A 79 17.31 -5.52 2.46
CA ALA A 79 17.04 -6.96 2.61
C ALA A 79 16.86 -7.68 1.26
N ILE A 80 16.29 -6.96 0.26
CA ILE A 80 16.15 -7.47 -1.12
C ILE A 80 17.28 -7.01 -2.04
N THR A 81 18.33 -6.39 -1.47
CA THR A 81 19.54 -5.91 -2.15
C THR A 81 19.24 -5.05 -3.39
N VAL A 82 18.30 -4.10 -3.27
CA VAL A 82 18.08 -3.12 -4.35
C VAL A 82 19.35 -2.30 -4.56
N PRO A 83 19.89 -2.21 -5.81
CA PRO A 83 21.11 -1.46 -6.09
C PRO A 83 21.03 -0.01 -5.61
N LEU A 84 22.14 0.52 -5.10
CA LEU A 84 22.19 1.89 -4.57
C LEU A 84 21.77 2.93 -5.62
N ILE A 85 22.12 2.69 -6.90
CA ILE A 85 21.73 3.56 -8.03
C ILE A 85 20.20 3.66 -8.17
N GLU A 86 19.47 2.57 -7.95
CA GLU A 86 18.02 2.57 -7.98
C GLU A 86 17.43 3.28 -6.73
N ARG A 87 18.00 3.04 -5.54
CA ARG A 87 17.58 3.71 -4.31
C ARG A 87 17.80 5.22 -4.35
N ARG A 88 18.86 5.71 -5.03
CA ARG A 88 19.14 7.13 -5.22
C ARG A 88 18.22 7.84 -6.21
N LYS A 89 17.36 7.12 -6.92
CA LYS A 89 16.30 7.72 -7.73
C LYS A 89 15.14 8.24 -6.88
N LEU A 90 15.05 7.77 -5.63
CA LEU A 90 14.15 8.32 -4.62
C LEU A 90 14.81 9.54 -4.00
N GLU A 91 14.12 10.66 -4.01
CA GLU A 91 14.61 11.94 -3.53
C GLU A 91 13.77 12.44 -2.37
N PRO A 92 14.40 13.03 -1.36
CA PRO A 92 13.67 13.61 -0.25
C PRO A 92 12.85 14.82 -0.71
N GLU A 93 11.65 14.93 -0.18
CA GLU A 93 10.79 16.10 -0.29
C GLU A 93 10.80 16.88 1.02
N ALA A 94 10.85 18.21 0.92
CA ALA A 94 10.82 19.08 2.10
C ALA A 94 9.47 19.00 2.83
N ILE A 95 8.36 18.88 2.06
CA ILE A 95 7.01 18.70 2.57
C ILE A 95 6.59 17.26 2.29
N SER A 96 6.39 16.49 3.34
CA SER A 96 5.95 15.10 3.25
C SER A 96 4.52 15.00 2.72
N LEU A 97 3.65 15.83 3.28
CA LEU A 97 2.26 16.01 2.85
C LEU A 97 1.73 17.35 3.37
N GLN A 98 0.66 17.82 2.75
CA GLN A 98 -0.06 19.02 3.15
C GLN A 98 -1.46 18.62 3.58
N VAL A 99 -1.88 19.06 4.79
CA VAL A 99 -3.25 18.87 5.27
C VAL A 99 -4.03 20.17 5.05
N VAL A 100 -5.11 20.08 4.28
CA VAL A 100 -5.95 21.22 3.93
C VAL A 100 -7.33 21.06 4.57
N LEU A 101 -7.77 22.07 5.30
CA LEU A 101 -9.12 22.26 5.80
C LEU A 101 -9.62 23.63 5.30
N PRO A 102 -10.90 23.99 5.47
CA PRO A 102 -11.42 25.28 4.99
C PRO A 102 -10.62 26.51 5.47
N GLU A 103 -10.09 26.47 6.70
CA GLU A 103 -9.39 27.59 7.32
C GLU A 103 -7.92 27.28 7.63
N VAL A 104 -7.41 26.08 7.30
CA VAL A 104 -6.07 25.65 7.65
C VAL A 104 -5.41 24.99 6.44
N ARG A 105 -4.17 25.33 6.19
CA ARG A 105 -3.31 24.71 5.19
C ARG A 105 -1.96 24.40 5.81
N LEU A 106 -1.86 23.23 6.43
CA LEU A 106 -0.72 22.82 7.23
C LEU A 106 0.26 21.97 6.40
N ASP A 107 1.48 22.44 6.27
CA ASP A 107 2.56 21.67 5.69
C ASP A 107 3.21 20.77 6.76
N ILE A 108 3.26 19.46 6.48
CA ILE A 108 3.90 18.46 7.31
C ILE A 108 5.22 18.05 6.65
N GLY A 109 6.30 18.24 7.36
CA GLY A 109 7.65 17.89 6.92
C GLY A 109 8.50 17.43 8.10
N ASP A 110 9.73 17.91 8.18
CA ASP A 110 10.54 17.67 9.36
C ASP A 110 9.96 18.32 10.62
N SER A 111 10.58 18.02 11.78
CA SER A 111 10.07 18.50 13.06
C SER A 111 10.06 20.02 13.18
N ALA A 112 11.02 20.72 12.57
CA ALA A 112 11.11 22.17 12.65
C ALA A 112 9.98 22.83 11.84
N LEU A 113 9.82 22.44 10.57
CA LEU A 113 8.75 22.90 9.71
C LEU A 113 7.38 22.64 10.34
N THR A 114 7.14 21.41 10.79
CA THR A 114 5.83 21.03 11.35
C THR A 114 5.51 21.82 12.61
N MET A 115 6.49 22.10 13.49
CA MET A 115 6.28 22.95 14.68
C MET A 115 5.93 24.39 14.30
N GLU A 116 6.66 24.99 13.35
CA GLU A 116 6.41 26.34 12.86
C GLU A 116 5.01 26.47 12.25
N GLU A 117 4.61 25.51 11.43
CA GLU A 117 3.28 25.45 10.81
C GLU A 117 2.15 25.32 11.84
N LEU A 118 2.29 24.43 12.84
CA LEU A 118 1.29 24.28 13.92
C LEU A 118 1.07 25.59 14.68
N VAL A 119 2.13 26.34 14.94
CA VAL A 119 2.07 27.63 15.62
C VAL A 119 1.49 28.70 14.69
N ALA A 120 1.94 28.78 13.45
CA ALA A 120 1.49 29.77 12.47
C ALA A 120 -0.01 29.69 12.20
N TRP A 121 -0.56 28.47 12.14
CA TRP A 121 -2.00 28.25 11.99
C TRP A 121 -2.79 28.31 13.30
N GLY A 122 -2.13 28.57 14.43
CA GLY A 122 -2.77 28.67 15.75
C GLY A 122 -3.41 27.35 16.21
N LEU A 123 -2.86 26.22 15.78
CA LEU A 123 -3.31 24.89 16.19
C LEU A 123 -2.69 24.48 17.53
N ALA A 124 -1.52 25.01 17.86
CA ALA A 124 -0.84 24.81 19.13
C ALA A 124 0.00 26.03 19.50
N LYS A 125 0.27 26.23 20.79
CA LYS A 125 1.29 27.20 21.26
C LYS A 125 2.70 26.64 21.03
N PRO A 126 3.77 27.47 21.04
CA PRO A 126 5.13 27.00 20.76
C PRO A 126 5.57 25.80 21.62
N GLU A 127 5.31 25.83 22.92
CA GLU A 127 5.68 24.75 23.84
C GLU A 127 4.85 23.49 23.60
N GLU A 128 3.55 23.66 23.31
CA GLU A 128 2.62 22.55 22.98
C GLU A 128 3.01 21.89 21.64
N ALA A 129 3.33 22.70 20.60
CA ALA A 129 3.78 22.21 19.31
C ALA A 129 5.09 21.41 19.44
N ASN A 130 6.04 21.92 20.21
CA ASN A 130 7.31 21.22 20.46
C ASN A 130 7.10 19.90 21.21
N ALA A 131 6.26 19.87 22.25
CA ALA A 131 5.94 18.67 23.00
C ALA A 131 5.22 17.64 22.12
N LEU A 132 4.22 18.08 21.34
CA LEU A 132 3.46 17.25 20.40
C LEU A 132 4.38 16.60 19.36
N VAL A 133 5.17 17.38 18.63
CA VAL A 133 6.02 16.88 17.55
C VAL A 133 7.09 15.93 18.07
N LYS A 134 7.76 16.27 19.18
CA LYS A 134 8.75 15.38 19.82
C LYS A 134 8.11 14.07 20.31
N GLY A 135 6.92 14.16 20.88
CA GLY A 135 6.18 12.99 21.35
C GLY A 135 5.76 12.06 20.20
N ILE A 136 5.23 12.62 19.11
CA ILE A 136 4.91 11.84 17.89
C ILE A 136 6.17 11.18 17.33
N GLN A 137 7.27 11.93 17.26
CA GLN A 137 8.55 11.43 16.76
C GLN A 137 9.06 10.26 17.61
N ALA A 138 9.05 10.40 18.92
CA ALA A 138 9.48 9.35 19.85
C ALA A 138 8.59 8.10 19.74
N ALA A 139 7.26 8.27 19.72
CA ALA A 139 6.31 7.17 19.55
C ALA A 139 6.51 6.47 18.20
N GLY A 140 6.65 7.23 17.11
CA GLY A 140 6.88 6.71 15.77
C GLY A 140 8.17 5.92 15.64
N LEU A 141 9.26 6.38 16.27
CA LEU A 141 10.54 5.67 16.32
C LEU A 141 10.45 4.37 17.12
N ALA A 142 9.82 4.43 18.31
CA ALA A 142 9.64 3.26 19.16
C ALA A 142 8.86 2.14 18.45
N GLU A 143 7.78 2.52 17.77
CA GLU A 143 6.96 1.57 17.05
C GLU A 143 7.67 1.02 15.82
N ARG A 144 8.44 1.84 15.09
CA ARG A 144 9.29 1.38 13.98
C ARG A 144 10.27 0.29 14.41
N GLU A 145 10.96 0.47 15.53
CA GLU A 145 11.88 -0.52 16.06
C GLU A 145 11.15 -1.81 16.43
N ALA A 146 9.99 -1.68 17.10
CA ALA A 146 9.16 -2.82 17.43
C ALA A 146 8.68 -3.60 16.20
N MET A 147 8.27 -2.91 15.14
CA MET A 147 7.85 -3.53 13.88
C MET A 147 8.98 -4.28 13.17
N LEU A 148 10.18 -3.73 13.19
CA LEU A 148 11.35 -4.38 12.59
C LEU A 148 11.81 -5.61 13.38
N GLU A 149 11.60 -5.64 14.69
CA GLU A 149 11.91 -6.78 15.56
C GLU A 149 10.80 -7.83 15.58
N ALA A 150 9.55 -7.42 15.52
CA ALA A 150 8.40 -8.31 15.60
C ALA A 150 8.21 -9.11 14.30
N GLY A 151 7.83 -10.38 14.44
CA GLY A 151 7.25 -11.11 13.32
C GLY A 151 5.82 -10.63 13.08
N ILE A 152 5.59 -9.81 12.05
CA ILE A 152 4.23 -9.40 11.61
C ILE A 152 3.44 -10.60 11.07
N VAL A 153 4.14 -11.66 10.70
CA VAL A 153 3.60 -12.89 10.15
C VAL A 153 3.71 -14.00 11.20
N ARG A 154 2.59 -14.66 11.48
CA ARG A 154 2.56 -15.79 12.42
C ARG A 154 3.46 -16.92 11.97
N GLY A 155 4.34 -17.38 12.88
CA GLY A 155 5.30 -18.44 12.60
C GLY A 155 6.58 -17.98 11.88
N ALA A 156 6.71 -16.73 11.50
CA ALA A 156 8.01 -16.19 11.08
C ALA A 156 8.94 -16.05 12.28
N ALA A 157 10.18 -16.50 12.13
CA ALA A 157 11.16 -16.38 13.22
C ALA A 157 11.45 -14.89 13.51
N PRO A 158 11.41 -14.47 14.78
CA PRO A 158 11.84 -13.12 15.14
C PRO A 158 13.32 -12.96 14.80
N ARG A 159 13.66 -11.94 14.03
CA ARG A 159 15.07 -11.57 13.83
C ARG A 159 15.47 -10.59 14.91
N SER A 160 16.62 -10.86 15.54
CA SER A 160 17.38 -9.79 16.16
C SER A 160 17.86 -8.86 15.04
N ALA A 161 17.16 -7.73 14.83
CA ALA A 161 17.62 -6.71 13.91
C ALA A 161 19.05 -6.29 14.35
N PRO A 162 20.01 -6.11 13.41
CA PRO A 162 21.27 -5.53 13.77
C PRO A 162 21.00 -4.13 14.34
N ARG A 163 21.30 -3.96 15.63
CA ARG A 163 21.14 -2.68 16.31
C ARG A 163 22.00 -1.65 15.65
N ALA A 164 21.39 -0.53 15.24
CA ALA A 164 22.17 0.63 14.87
C ALA A 164 23.03 1.05 16.08
N PRO A 165 24.34 1.35 15.89
CA PRO A 165 25.16 1.87 16.98
C PRO A 165 24.49 3.12 17.56
N GLY A 166 24.21 3.12 18.86
CA GLY A 166 23.56 4.24 19.54
C GLY A 166 22.03 4.15 19.70
N ALA A 167 21.39 3.04 19.30
CA ALA A 167 19.98 2.85 19.55
C ALA A 167 19.71 2.78 21.07
N VAL A 168 18.97 3.78 21.56
CA VAL A 168 18.51 3.81 22.95
C VAL A 168 17.47 2.70 23.10
N ARG A 169 17.60 1.85 24.12
CA ARG A 169 16.58 0.88 24.50
C ARG A 169 15.36 1.64 24.94
N LEU A 170 14.36 1.74 24.06
CA LEU A 170 13.05 2.27 24.44
C LEU A 170 12.40 1.24 25.36
N THR A 171 12.25 1.62 26.62
CA THR A 171 11.54 0.79 27.61
C THR A 171 10.06 0.74 27.22
N LYS A 172 9.33 -0.26 27.70
CA LYS A 172 7.86 -0.39 27.49
C LYS A 172 7.08 0.91 27.77
N HIS A 173 7.64 1.84 28.53
CA HIS A 173 7.06 3.12 28.88
C HIS A 173 7.21 4.21 27.80
N GLY A 174 7.99 3.99 26.74
CA GLY A 174 8.15 4.93 25.61
C GLY A 174 7.18 4.70 24.45
N ARG A 175 6.32 3.69 24.52
CA ARG A 175 5.35 3.35 23.47
C ARG A 175 4.03 4.11 23.52
N GLY A 176 3.82 4.95 24.56
CA GLY A 176 2.61 5.74 24.69
C GLY A 176 2.60 6.93 23.74
N LEU A 177 1.45 7.20 23.10
CA LEU A 177 1.22 8.47 22.43
C LEU A 177 1.20 9.59 23.48
N PRO A 178 1.75 10.78 23.16
CA PRO A 178 1.56 11.96 23.95
C PRO A 178 0.07 12.21 24.22
N GLU A 179 -0.28 12.79 25.36
CA GLU A 179 -1.68 13.05 25.70
C GLU A 179 -2.36 13.94 24.65
N GLU A 180 -1.62 14.89 24.08
CA GLU A 180 -2.08 15.80 23.04
C GLU A 180 -2.42 15.07 21.73
N VAL A 181 -1.79 13.92 21.45
CA VAL A 181 -2.12 13.06 20.30
C VAL A 181 -3.26 12.11 20.64
N ALA A 182 -3.28 11.62 21.88
CA ALA A 182 -4.34 10.72 22.35
C ALA A 182 -5.67 11.47 22.56
N LYS A 183 -5.59 12.73 23.03
CA LYS A 183 -6.72 13.63 23.28
C LYS A 183 -6.45 15.02 22.70
N PRO A 184 -6.41 15.16 21.37
CA PRO A 184 -6.09 16.42 20.73
C PRO A 184 -7.16 17.48 20.99
N SER A 185 -6.79 18.76 20.91
CA SER A 185 -7.75 19.85 20.96
C SER A 185 -8.76 19.73 19.81
N PRO A 186 -9.99 20.31 19.94
CA PRO A 186 -11.00 20.25 18.88
C PRO A 186 -10.53 20.78 17.52
N ARG A 187 -9.58 21.72 17.48
CA ARG A 187 -8.99 22.26 16.25
C ARG A 187 -7.93 21.33 15.66
N LEU A 188 -7.18 20.63 16.50
CA LEU A 188 -6.10 19.73 16.06
C LEU A 188 -6.60 18.35 15.68
N ALA A 189 -7.68 17.86 16.32
CA ALA A 189 -8.23 16.52 16.08
C ALA A 189 -8.50 16.22 14.59
N PRO A 190 -9.20 17.07 13.83
CA PRO A 190 -9.47 16.84 12.42
C PRO A 190 -8.21 16.73 11.56
N VAL A 191 -7.16 17.50 11.89
CA VAL A 191 -5.86 17.48 11.20
C VAL A 191 -5.17 16.13 11.38
N LEU A 192 -5.08 15.66 12.63
CA LEU A 192 -4.44 14.39 12.94
C LEU A 192 -5.24 13.20 12.38
N ASP A 193 -6.57 13.26 12.47
CA ASP A 193 -7.42 12.18 11.94
C ASP A 193 -7.36 12.09 10.42
N ALA A 194 -7.39 13.21 9.71
CA ALA A 194 -7.23 13.25 8.26
C ALA A 194 -5.88 12.67 7.83
N GLN A 195 -4.80 13.04 8.49
CA GLN A 195 -3.46 12.54 8.23
C GLN A 195 -3.38 11.01 8.44
N VAL A 196 -3.85 10.51 9.58
CA VAL A 196 -3.83 9.08 9.91
C VAL A 196 -4.66 8.28 8.90
N ARG A 197 -5.84 8.79 8.52
CA ARG A 197 -6.69 8.13 7.52
C ARG A 197 -6.05 8.07 6.15
N ALA A 198 -5.41 9.13 5.71
CA ALA A 198 -4.71 9.17 4.43
C ALA A 198 -3.52 8.20 4.35
N LEU A 199 -2.84 7.96 5.48
CA LEU A 199 -1.63 7.14 5.55
C LEU A 199 -1.91 5.64 5.81
N SER A 200 -3.08 5.29 6.35
CA SER A 200 -3.45 3.90 6.62
C SER A 200 -4.14 3.25 5.41
N ASN A 201 -4.08 1.92 5.36
CA ASN A 201 -4.88 1.11 4.43
C ASN A 201 -6.14 0.55 5.13
N LEU A 202 -6.60 1.18 6.21
CA LEU A 202 -7.82 0.78 6.92
C LEU A 202 -9.05 1.29 6.21
N ALA A 203 -10.04 0.42 6.04
CA ALA A 203 -11.32 0.76 5.42
C ALA A 203 -12.17 1.65 6.35
N ALA A 204 -12.55 1.17 7.53
CA ALA A 204 -13.42 1.89 8.46
C ALA A 204 -13.01 1.78 9.93
N ALA A 205 -12.22 0.77 10.31
CA ALA A 205 -11.85 0.51 11.68
C ALA A 205 -11.01 1.65 12.30
N PRO A 206 -11.13 1.90 13.60
CA PRO A 206 -10.23 2.82 14.31
C PRO A 206 -8.78 2.37 14.17
N VAL A 207 -7.88 3.33 13.98
CA VAL A 207 -6.44 3.05 13.96
C VAL A 207 -5.96 2.85 15.40
N PRO A 208 -5.29 1.73 15.73
CA PRO A 208 -4.72 1.51 17.06
C PRO A 208 -3.76 2.66 17.46
N PRO A 209 -3.67 3.00 18.76
CA PRO A 209 -2.83 4.12 19.22
C PRO A 209 -1.37 4.01 18.78
N GLU A 210 -0.79 2.82 18.81
CA GLU A 210 0.59 2.56 18.40
C GLU A 210 0.76 2.82 16.90
N ALA A 211 -0.15 2.29 16.07
CA ALA A 211 -0.15 2.54 14.63
C ALA A 211 -0.38 4.01 14.33
N ARG A 212 -1.26 4.71 15.09
CA ARG A 212 -1.46 6.15 14.97
C ARG A 212 -0.14 6.92 15.20
N GLY A 213 0.60 6.56 16.26
CA GLY A 213 1.92 7.14 16.53
C GLY A 213 2.92 6.88 15.41
N ARG A 214 2.92 5.65 14.84
CA ARG A 214 3.80 5.32 13.71
C ARG A 214 3.46 6.09 12.44
N LEU A 215 2.19 6.15 12.06
CA LEU A 215 1.75 6.87 10.85
C LEU A 215 2.06 8.36 10.92
N LEU A 216 1.72 9.02 12.03
CA LEU A 216 2.06 10.42 12.24
C LEU A 216 3.58 10.64 12.25
N GLY A 217 4.33 9.77 12.94
CA GLY A 217 5.79 9.84 13.00
C GLY A 217 6.45 9.63 11.63
N SER A 218 5.90 8.76 10.78
CA SER A 218 6.44 8.52 9.45
C SER A 218 6.43 9.76 8.56
N ALA A 219 5.39 10.59 8.68
CA ALA A 219 5.30 11.85 7.95
C ALA A 219 6.33 12.90 8.44
N LEU A 220 6.68 12.87 9.74
CA LEU A 220 7.75 13.71 10.31
C LEU A 220 9.16 13.24 9.94
N GLU A 221 9.31 11.99 9.55
CA GLU A 221 10.58 11.44 9.05
C GLU A 221 10.87 11.85 7.60
N GLY A 222 9.95 12.54 6.96
CA GLY A 222 10.00 12.99 5.59
C GLY A 222 9.30 12.03 4.61
N ALA A 223 9.20 12.47 3.37
CA ALA A 223 8.71 11.67 2.28
C ALA A 223 9.74 11.61 1.16
N TRP A 224 9.62 10.59 0.33
CA TRP A 224 10.40 10.47 -0.88
C TRP A 224 9.50 10.48 -2.11
N SER A 225 10.03 11.00 -3.20
CA SER A 225 9.41 10.95 -4.50
C SER A 225 10.39 10.49 -5.58
N HIS A 226 9.86 10.12 -6.71
CA HIS A 226 10.66 9.85 -7.90
C HIS A 226 10.71 11.08 -8.80
N ARG A 227 11.90 11.47 -9.25
CA ARG A 227 12.08 12.58 -10.20
C ARG A 227 11.52 12.29 -11.59
N THR A 228 11.40 11.03 -11.96
CA THR A 228 10.99 10.64 -13.30
C THR A 228 9.74 9.79 -13.29
N ALA A 229 8.93 9.89 -14.33
CA ALA A 229 7.74 9.06 -14.51
C ALA A 229 8.03 7.54 -14.55
N GLU A 230 9.28 7.15 -14.78
CA GLU A 230 9.71 5.73 -14.75
C GLU A 230 10.07 5.24 -13.36
N GLY A 231 10.09 6.13 -12.39
CA GLY A 231 10.67 5.93 -11.09
C GLY A 231 9.71 5.57 -9.96
N PHE A 232 8.63 4.87 -10.21
CA PHE A 232 7.73 4.42 -9.16
C PHE A 232 8.36 3.30 -8.31
N LEU A 233 7.97 3.23 -7.03
CA LEU A 233 8.43 2.18 -6.11
C LEU A 233 8.16 0.79 -6.67
N ARG A 234 6.97 0.57 -7.22
CA ARG A 234 6.61 -0.68 -7.89
C ARG A 234 7.50 -0.97 -9.09
N GLY A 235 7.84 0.05 -9.89
CA GLY A 235 8.77 -0.08 -11.01
C GLY A 235 10.17 -0.48 -10.56
N CYS A 236 10.65 0.07 -9.46
CA CYS A 236 11.93 -0.31 -8.86
C CYS A 236 11.95 -1.78 -8.42
N LEU A 237 10.89 -2.24 -7.71
CA LEU A 237 10.76 -3.64 -7.31
C LEU A 237 10.63 -4.57 -8.52
N ARG A 238 9.88 -4.19 -9.54
CA ARG A 238 9.75 -4.96 -10.78
C ARG A 238 11.09 -5.15 -11.48
N ARG A 239 11.87 -4.08 -11.65
CA ARG A 239 13.24 -4.18 -12.20
C ARG A 239 14.13 -5.07 -11.34
N ARG A 240 13.99 -4.99 -10.00
CA ARG A 240 14.75 -5.86 -9.10
C ARG A 240 14.39 -7.33 -9.29
N ILE A 241 13.12 -7.68 -9.35
CA ILE A 241 12.64 -9.05 -9.62
C ILE A 241 13.19 -9.57 -10.95
N GLN A 242 13.09 -8.76 -12.01
CA GLN A 242 13.61 -9.12 -13.34
C GLN A 242 15.13 -9.32 -13.32
N SER A 243 15.88 -8.51 -12.59
CA SER A 243 17.34 -8.67 -12.43
C SER A 243 17.72 -9.95 -11.67
N LEU A 244 16.78 -10.55 -10.96
CA LEU A 244 16.89 -11.83 -10.26
C LEU A 244 16.25 -12.98 -11.06
N PHE A 245 16.02 -12.78 -12.38
CA PHE A 245 15.40 -13.73 -13.30
C PHE A 245 13.95 -14.09 -12.98
N GLY A 246 13.24 -13.26 -12.20
CA GLY A 246 11.81 -13.40 -11.98
C GLY A 246 11.02 -13.03 -13.24
N GLU A 247 9.98 -13.79 -13.51
CA GLU A 247 9.12 -13.64 -14.69
C GLU A 247 7.81 -12.91 -14.32
N PHE A 248 7.29 -12.12 -15.26
CA PHE A 248 5.95 -11.51 -15.18
C PHE A 248 5.09 -12.01 -16.31
N ARG A 249 3.84 -12.35 -16.00
CA ARG A 249 2.82 -12.73 -16.99
C ARG A 249 1.51 -12.06 -16.68
N THR A 250 0.74 -11.77 -17.72
CA THR A 250 -0.58 -11.15 -17.61
C THR A 250 -1.68 -12.15 -17.91
N LEU A 251 -2.81 -11.99 -17.23
CA LEU A 251 -4.05 -12.72 -17.50
C LEU A 251 -5.17 -11.73 -17.82
N ALA A 252 -5.82 -11.93 -18.96
CA ALA A 252 -6.90 -11.07 -19.44
C ALA A 252 -8.30 -11.60 -19.08
N GLY A 253 -8.45 -12.87 -18.78
CA GLY A 253 -9.75 -13.49 -18.63
C GLY A 253 -9.76 -14.62 -17.60
N ARG A 254 -10.61 -15.62 -17.87
CA ARG A 254 -10.80 -16.79 -17.01
C ARG A 254 -9.50 -17.56 -16.77
N PHE A 255 -9.32 -18.04 -15.58
CA PHE A 255 -8.34 -19.05 -15.19
C PHE A 255 -8.89 -19.84 -13.99
N ASP A 256 -8.32 -21.03 -13.76
CA ASP A 256 -8.70 -21.87 -12.63
C ASP A 256 -7.47 -22.12 -11.75
N LEU A 257 -7.70 -22.16 -10.42
CA LEU A 257 -6.69 -22.64 -9.49
C LEU A 257 -6.72 -24.16 -9.48
N VAL A 258 -5.59 -24.78 -9.76
CA VAL A 258 -5.48 -26.24 -9.89
C VAL A 258 -4.36 -26.80 -9.02
N SER A 259 -4.39 -28.11 -8.80
CA SER A 259 -3.29 -28.87 -8.23
C SER A 259 -2.87 -29.96 -9.20
N VAL A 260 -1.57 -30.07 -9.43
CA VAL A 260 -0.98 -31.17 -10.20
C VAL A 260 -0.10 -31.98 -9.26
N GLY A 261 -0.62 -33.10 -8.76
CA GLY A 261 -0.08 -33.76 -7.59
C GLY A 261 -0.13 -32.83 -6.37
N ASN A 262 1.00 -32.59 -5.72
CA ASN A 262 1.09 -31.66 -4.57
C ASN A 262 1.57 -30.24 -4.96
N HIS A 263 1.52 -29.89 -6.26
CA HIS A 263 1.98 -28.60 -6.76
C HIS A 263 0.78 -27.71 -7.12
N PRO A 264 0.59 -26.58 -6.44
CA PRO A 264 -0.47 -25.64 -6.79
C PRO A 264 -0.11 -24.90 -8.08
N GLY A 265 -1.14 -24.45 -8.80
CA GLY A 265 -0.91 -23.74 -10.05
C GLY A 265 -2.15 -23.04 -10.59
N ILE A 266 -1.98 -22.47 -11.76
CA ILE A 266 -2.98 -21.74 -12.53
C ILE A 266 -3.17 -22.44 -13.87
N SER A 267 -4.39 -22.87 -14.18
CA SER A 267 -4.77 -23.43 -15.48
C SER A 267 -5.41 -22.35 -16.34
N LEU A 268 -4.96 -22.23 -17.57
CA LEU A 268 -5.51 -21.31 -18.55
C LEU A 268 -6.68 -21.93 -19.31
N PRO A 269 -7.54 -21.11 -19.96
CA PRO A 269 -8.65 -21.61 -20.76
C PRO A 269 -8.18 -22.60 -21.82
N GLY A 270 -8.92 -23.71 -21.95
CA GLY A 270 -8.53 -24.83 -22.83
C GLY A 270 -7.73 -25.93 -22.13
N GLY A 271 -7.31 -25.73 -20.86
CA GLY A 271 -6.74 -26.78 -20.00
C GLY A 271 -5.35 -27.31 -20.39
N ASN A 272 -4.77 -26.87 -21.49
CA ASN A 272 -3.52 -27.38 -22.02
C ASN A 272 -2.27 -26.65 -21.54
N ASP A 273 -2.42 -25.45 -20.94
CA ASP A 273 -1.30 -24.66 -20.41
C ASP A 273 -1.52 -24.43 -18.91
N VAL A 274 -0.63 -24.97 -18.10
CA VAL A 274 -0.69 -24.90 -16.64
C VAL A 274 0.61 -24.34 -16.10
N TRP A 275 0.49 -23.31 -15.26
CA TRP A 275 1.62 -22.68 -14.57
C TRP A 275 1.66 -23.19 -13.13
N ILE A 276 2.64 -24.03 -12.80
CA ILE A 276 2.74 -24.70 -11.50
C ILE A 276 3.92 -24.19 -10.69
N GLY A 277 3.71 -24.09 -9.36
CA GLY A 277 4.75 -23.77 -8.38
C GLY A 277 4.90 -24.88 -7.34
N ARG A 278 6.03 -24.89 -6.64
CA ARG A 278 6.14 -25.62 -5.38
C ARG A 278 5.25 -24.96 -4.32
N ALA A 279 5.05 -23.64 -4.44
CA ALA A 279 4.08 -22.87 -3.66
C ALA A 279 3.33 -21.87 -4.54
N LEU A 280 2.07 -21.58 -4.16
CA LEU A 280 1.26 -20.48 -4.68
C LEU A 280 1.08 -19.43 -3.58
N VAL A 281 1.35 -18.16 -3.90
CA VAL A 281 1.13 -17.03 -3.01
C VAL A 281 0.02 -16.14 -3.60
N VAL A 282 -1.13 -16.07 -2.93
CA VAL A 282 -2.25 -15.22 -3.31
C VAL A 282 -2.02 -13.83 -2.70
N ASN A 283 -1.70 -12.88 -3.55
CA ASN A 283 -1.44 -11.49 -3.18
C ASN A 283 -2.60 -10.53 -3.54
N ALA A 284 -3.57 -10.99 -4.31
CA ALA A 284 -4.83 -10.30 -4.54
C ALA A 284 -5.76 -10.43 -3.33
N PRO A 285 -6.68 -9.47 -3.08
CA PRO A 285 -7.71 -9.61 -2.04
C PRO A 285 -8.55 -10.86 -2.32
N ARG A 286 -8.52 -11.86 -1.40
CA ARG A 286 -9.10 -13.19 -1.64
C ARG A 286 -10.57 -13.16 -2.00
N GLY A 287 -11.38 -12.42 -1.23
CA GLY A 287 -12.80 -12.27 -1.51
C GLY A 287 -13.10 -11.65 -2.88
N ARG A 288 -12.30 -10.66 -3.29
CA ARG A 288 -12.40 -10.03 -4.62
C ARG A 288 -11.99 -10.99 -5.73
N LEU A 289 -10.88 -11.71 -5.54
CA LEU A 289 -10.41 -12.73 -6.48
C LEU A 289 -11.44 -13.85 -6.64
N GLY A 290 -11.99 -14.38 -5.53
CA GLY A 290 -13.00 -15.42 -5.58
C GLY A 290 -14.28 -14.97 -6.30
N ALA A 291 -14.74 -13.74 -6.06
CA ALA A 291 -15.88 -13.16 -6.78
C ALA A 291 -15.60 -13.02 -8.28
N ALA A 292 -14.44 -12.47 -8.65
CA ALA A 292 -14.06 -12.29 -10.04
C ALA A 292 -13.96 -13.63 -10.80
N LEU A 293 -13.43 -14.69 -10.17
CA LEU A 293 -13.38 -16.02 -10.78
C LEU A 293 -14.77 -16.60 -11.01
N ARG A 294 -15.72 -16.44 -10.05
CA ARG A 294 -17.14 -16.87 -10.25
C ARG A 294 -17.78 -16.12 -11.41
N GLU A 295 -17.61 -14.81 -11.50
CA GLU A 295 -18.11 -14.00 -12.63
C GLU A 295 -17.53 -14.46 -13.99
N LEU A 296 -16.30 -14.94 -13.99
CA LEU A 296 -15.63 -15.48 -15.16
C LEU A 296 -16.01 -16.95 -15.46
N GLY A 297 -16.90 -17.55 -14.66
CA GLY A 297 -17.37 -18.92 -14.83
C GLY A 297 -16.39 -19.99 -14.34
N SER A 298 -15.46 -19.62 -13.44
CA SER A 298 -14.62 -20.57 -12.71
C SER A 298 -15.29 -20.97 -11.40
N ASP A 299 -14.96 -22.17 -10.89
CA ASP A 299 -15.34 -22.60 -9.53
C ASP A 299 -14.14 -22.35 -8.60
N PRO A 300 -14.13 -21.22 -7.84
CA PRO A 300 -12.99 -20.93 -7.02
C PRO A 300 -12.88 -21.92 -5.87
N SER A 301 -11.65 -22.29 -5.54
CA SER A 301 -11.34 -23.11 -4.37
C SER A 301 -11.81 -22.45 -3.07
N ASP A 302 -12.23 -23.25 -2.08
CA ASP A 302 -12.54 -22.79 -0.70
C ASP A 302 -11.41 -21.97 -0.07
N LEU A 303 -10.17 -22.10 -0.58
CA LEU A 303 -9.01 -21.28 -0.15
C LEU A 303 -9.20 -19.79 -0.45
N LEU A 304 -10.05 -19.46 -1.42
CA LEU A 304 -10.41 -18.07 -1.74
C LEU A 304 -11.67 -17.61 -1.02
N ASP A 305 -12.29 -18.47 -0.20
CA ASP A 305 -13.43 -18.07 0.60
C ASP A 305 -12.97 -17.10 1.69
N ALA A 306 -13.32 -15.83 1.51
CA ALA A 306 -12.99 -14.74 2.40
C ALA A 306 -14.08 -13.68 2.31
N PRO A 307 -14.30 -12.89 3.36
CA PRO A 307 -15.23 -11.78 3.29
C PRO A 307 -14.93 -10.88 2.08
N PRO A 308 -15.97 -10.38 1.40
CA PRO A 308 -15.78 -9.41 0.33
C PRO A 308 -15.19 -8.10 0.89
N PRO A 309 -14.58 -7.26 0.05
CA PRO A 309 -14.20 -5.91 0.43
C PRO A 309 -15.39 -5.14 1.00
N THR A 310 -15.16 -4.36 2.05
CA THR A 310 -16.17 -3.51 2.70
C THR A 310 -16.12 -2.08 2.20
N ARG A 311 -14.95 -1.66 1.73
CA ARG A 311 -14.65 -0.32 1.24
C ARG A 311 -13.87 -0.38 -0.07
N ARG A 312 -14.01 0.68 -0.84
CA ARG A 312 -13.26 0.90 -2.09
C ARG A 312 -12.58 2.26 -2.07
N ARG A 313 -11.33 2.29 -2.48
CA ARG A 313 -10.70 3.53 -2.90
C ARG A 313 -11.13 3.85 -4.32
N VAL A 314 -11.99 4.85 -4.48
CA VAL A 314 -12.35 5.39 -5.79
C VAL A 314 -11.26 6.37 -6.21
N VAL A 315 -10.72 6.18 -7.41
CA VAL A 315 -9.59 6.96 -7.94
C VAL A 315 -10.00 7.69 -9.21
N VAL A 316 -9.57 8.93 -9.32
CA VAL A 316 -9.71 9.77 -10.50
C VAL A 316 -8.33 10.18 -10.98
N HIS A 317 -8.04 9.95 -12.26
CA HIS A 317 -6.78 10.33 -12.88
C HIS A 317 -6.99 11.58 -13.73
N LEU A 318 -6.27 12.64 -13.40
CA LEU A 318 -6.34 13.93 -14.09
C LEU A 318 -4.96 14.30 -14.65
N ARG A 319 -4.96 14.86 -15.85
CA ARG A 319 -3.78 15.48 -16.42
C ARG A 319 -3.94 17.00 -16.37
N VAL A 320 -3.03 17.66 -15.67
CA VAL A 320 -3.15 19.07 -15.25
C VAL A 320 -2.00 19.88 -15.82
N ARG A 321 -2.27 21.09 -16.37
CA ARG A 321 -1.20 22.03 -16.71
C ARG A 321 -0.55 22.58 -15.44
N ARG A 322 0.79 22.66 -15.41
CA ARG A 322 1.53 23.17 -14.24
C ARG A 322 1.13 24.58 -13.85
N SER A 323 0.78 25.42 -14.84
CA SER A 323 0.43 26.83 -14.62
C SER A 323 -0.85 27.05 -13.79
N VAL A 324 -1.69 26.04 -13.63
CA VAL A 324 -2.93 26.16 -12.82
C VAL A 324 -2.79 25.55 -11.43
N LEU A 325 -1.66 24.92 -11.13
CA LEU A 325 -1.39 24.44 -9.77
C LEU A 325 -1.02 25.63 -8.89
N PRO A 326 -1.59 25.75 -7.70
CA PRO A 326 -1.14 26.71 -6.72
C PRO A 326 0.35 26.50 -6.39
N GLU A 327 1.15 27.58 -6.40
CA GLU A 327 2.59 27.52 -6.16
C GLU A 327 2.96 26.81 -4.85
N ALA A 328 2.14 27.01 -3.81
CA ALA A 328 2.33 26.42 -2.50
C ALA A 328 1.62 25.07 -2.35
N MET A 329 1.17 24.40 -3.41
CA MET A 329 0.56 23.06 -3.34
C MET A 329 1.65 21.99 -3.27
N ALA A 330 1.64 21.21 -2.19
CA ALA A 330 2.55 20.08 -2.04
C ALA A 330 2.23 18.95 -3.04
N SER A 331 3.21 18.07 -3.28
CA SER A 331 3.03 16.89 -4.13
C SER A 331 2.02 15.88 -3.59
N ARG A 332 1.71 15.95 -2.29
CA ARG A 332 0.70 15.14 -1.60
C ARG A 332 -0.18 16.04 -0.76
N VAL A 333 -1.48 16.02 -1.02
CA VAL A 333 -2.47 16.81 -0.29
C VAL A 333 -3.52 15.89 0.31
N VAL A 334 -3.78 16.08 1.58
CA VAL A 334 -4.89 15.47 2.33
C VAL A 334 -5.90 16.57 2.56
N TRP A 335 -7.03 16.51 1.88
CA TRP A 335 -8.05 17.54 1.98
C TRP A 335 -9.28 17.05 2.73
N LEU A 336 -9.50 17.58 3.93
CA LEU A 336 -10.72 17.39 4.71
C LEU A 336 -11.65 18.57 4.44
N ARG A 337 -12.75 18.31 3.72
CA ARG A 337 -13.67 19.34 3.21
C ARG A 337 -14.53 19.96 4.31
N ASP A 338 -14.95 19.15 5.26
CA ASP A 338 -15.78 19.56 6.40
C ASP A 338 -15.23 18.95 7.70
N PRO A 339 -14.51 19.73 8.54
CA PRO A 339 -13.92 19.22 9.76
C PRO A 339 -14.94 18.87 10.85
N SER A 340 -16.21 19.24 10.69
CA SER A 340 -17.30 18.83 11.60
C SER A 340 -17.79 17.42 11.35
N LYS A 341 -17.42 16.81 10.22
CA LYS A 341 -17.77 15.44 9.81
C LYS A 341 -16.57 14.51 9.96
N PRO A 342 -16.80 13.20 10.05
CA PRO A 342 -15.72 12.23 10.03
C PRO A 342 -14.82 12.37 8.79
N ALA A 343 -13.53 12.13 8.97
CA ALA A 343 -12.55 12.08 7.89
C ALA A 343 -12.71 10.76 7.10
N ASP A 344 -13.80 10.63 6.36
CA ASP A 344 -14.19 9.42 5.63
C ASP A 344 -14.98 9.77 4.36
N GLY A 345 -15.13 8.83 3.44
CA GLY A 345 -15.84 9.04 2.18
C GLY A 345 -15.26 10.19 1.37
N THR A 346 -16.14 10.88 0.61
CA THR A 346 -15.75 12.06 -0.17
C THR A 346 -15.50 13.31 0.67
N ASN A 347 -15.68 13.24 2.01
CA ASN A 347 -15.25 14.30 2.91
C ASN A 347 -13.73 14.36 3.07
N LEU A 348 -13.02 13.24 2.85
CA LEU A 348 -11.55 13.16 2.85
C LEU A 348 -11.04 12.79 1.48
N ILE A 349 -10.38 13.71 0.80
CA ILE A 349 -9.78 13.49 -0.51
C ILE A 349 -8.27 13.56 -0.43
N CYS A 350 -7.61 12.53 -0.95
CA CYS A 350 -6.17 12.48 -1.09
C CYS A 350 -5.77 12.80 -2.52
N LEU A 351 -4.81 13.71 -2.70
CA LEU A 351 -4.27 14.11 -3.99
C LEU A 351 -2.78 13.80 -4.05
N SER A 352 -2.34 13.16 -5.12
CA SER A 352 -0.92 12.90 -5.39
C SER A 352 -0.54 13.45 -6.76
N LEU A 353 0.54 14.23 -6.82
CA LEU A 353 1.10 14.79 -8.04
C LEU A 353 2.27 13.93 -8.50
N PHE A 354 2.29 13.59 -9.78
CA PHE A 354 3.35 12.81 -10.40
C PHE A 354 3.89 13.55 -11.63
N PRO A 355 5.19 13.41 -11.94
CA PRO A 355 5.74 13.92 -13.19
C PRO A 355 5.00 13.33 -14.41
N ALA A 356 4.82 14.13 -15.43
CA ALA A 356 4.30 13.61 -16.71
C ALA A 356 5.25 12.57 -17.30
N PRO A 357 4.74 11.54 -18.00
CA PRO A 357 5.57 10.53 -18.65
C PRO A 357 6.53 11.12 -19.70
N GLN A 358 6.13 12.22 -20.32
CA GLN A 358 6.94 12.90 -21.33
C GLN A 358 7.82 13.98 -20.70
N ALA A 359 9.13 13.85 -20.84
CA ALA A 359 10.08 14.84 -20.37
C ALA A 359 9.81 16.20 -21.03
N GLY A 360 9.84 17.29 -20.23
CA GLY A 360 9.59 18.65 -20.72
C GLY A 360 8.12 18.99 -20.93
N SER A 361 7.18 18.12 -20.57
CA SER A 361 5.75 18.41 -20.59
C SER A 361 5.41 19.59 -19.66
N ASP A 362 4.52 20.47 -20.12
CA ASP A 362 3.89 21.51 -19.30
C ASP A 362 2.80 20.95 -18.37
N ARG A 363 2.54 19.64 -18.46
CA ARG A 363 1.52 18.93 -17.69
C ARG A 363 2.14 18.05 -16.63
N ILE A 364 1.32 17.71 -15.65
CA ILE A 364 1.59 16.71 -14.62
C ILE A 364 0.41 15.76 -14.52
N GLU A 365 0.64 14.60 -13.95
CA GLU A 365 -0.39 13.63 -13.62
C GLU A 365 -0.84 13.84 -12.16
N LEU A 366 -2.13 13.98 -11.93
CA LEU A 366 -2.75 14.12 -10.62
C LEU A 366 -3.68 12.94 -10.39
N VAL A 367 -3.45 12.22 -9.31
CA VAL A 367 -4.33 11.17 -8.82
C VAL A 367 -5.10 11.70 -7.63
N ALA A 368 -6.41 11.77 -7.74
CA ALA A 368 -7.32 12.11 -6.65
C ALA A 368 -8.05 10.84 -6.19
N SER A 369 -8.22 10.66 -4.89
CA SER A 369 -8.89 9.47 -4.36
C SER A 369 -9.67 9.74 -3.09
N ALA A 370 -10.73 8.94 -2.87
CA ALA A 370 -11.48 8.87 -1.62
C ALA A 370 -11.81 7.40 -1.31
N ILE A 371 -11.88 7.06 -0.02
CA ILE A 371 -12.29 5.71 0.42
C ILE A 371 -13.76 5.77 0.79
N VAL A 372 -14.59 5.03 0.06
CA VAL A 372 -16.05 4.98 0.25
C VAL A 372 -16.50 3.55 0.57
N PRO A 373 -17.73 3.35 1.12
CA PRO A 373 -18.31 2.02 1.23
C PRO A 373 -18.36 1.31 -0.13
N GLU A 374 -18.08 0.01 -0.18
CA GLU A 374 -18.13 -0.76 -1.44
C GLU A 374 -19.54 -0.73 -2.08
N ALA A 375 -20.60 -0.73 -1.25
CA ALA A 375 -21.98 -0.63 -1.72
C ALA A 375 -22.26 0.68 -2.46
N ASP A 376 -21.73 1.81 -1.96
CA ASP A 376 -21.89 3.12 -2.58
C ASP A 376 -21.12 3.19 -3.91
N ALA A 377 -19.88 2.68 -3.91
CA ALA A 377 -19.08 2.59 -5.13
C ALA A 377 -19.73 1.71 -6.20
N ALA A 378 -20.37 0.61 -5.79
CA ALA A 378 -21.08 -0.28 -6.71
C ALA A 378 -22.39 0.34 -7.25
N ALA A 379 -23.06 1.18 -6.44
CA ALA A 379 -24.32 1.82 -6.83
C ALA A 379 -24.10 2.98 -7.81
N ASP A 380 -23.13 3.87 -7.54
CA ASP A 380 -22.90 5.06 -8.37
C ASP A 380 -21.43 5.53 -8.34
N ALA A 381 -20.54 4.74 -8.91
CA ALA A 381 -19.13 5.10 -9.04
C ALA A 381 -18.92 6.42 -9.81
N ALA A 382 -19.74 6.67 -10.84
CA ALA A 382 -19.59 7.84 -11.69
C ALA A 382 -19.89 9.15 -10.93
N ALA A 383 -20.90 9.17 -10.07
CA ALA A 383 -21.19 10.34 -9.25
C ALA A 383 -20.09 10.60 -8.22
N ILE A 384 -19.57 9.56 -7.58
CA ILE A 384 -18.45 9.67 -6.63
C ILE A 384 -17.20 10.19 -7.34
N GLU A 385 -16.87 9.66 -8.51
CA GLU A 385 -15.74 10.14 -9.32
C GLU A 385 -15.90 11.59 -9.74
N ALA A 386 -17.13 12.00 -10.14
CA ALA A 386 -17.42 13.39 -10.48
C ALA A 386 -17.28 14.32 -9.25
N GLU A 387 -17.68 13.88 -8.06
CA GLU A 387 -17.52 14.63 -6.82
C GLU A 387 -16.03 14.79 -6.46
N ILE A 388 -15.23 13.71 -6.56
CA ILE A 388 -13.77 13.75 -6.34
C ILE A 388 -13.10 14.69 -7.33
N GLU A 389 -13.46 14.62 -8.62
CA GLU A 389 -12.94 15.51 -9.65
C GLU A 389 -13.29 16.97 -9.37
N ALA A 390 -14.56 17.28 -9.07
CA ALA A 390 -15.00 18.63 -8.75
C ALA A 390 -14.28 19.20 -7.54
N ALA A 391 -14.09 18.36 -6.52
CA ALA A 391 -13.31 18.70 -5.35
C ALA A 391 -11.85 19.03 -5.73
N ALA A 392 -11.15 18.16 -6.46
CA ALA A 392 -9.78 18.40 -6.88
C ALA A 392 -9.65 19.70 -7.70
N ARG A 393 -10.60 19.98 -8.60
CA ARG A 393 -10.64 21.21 -9.40
C ARG A 393 -10.82 22.47 -8.54
N SER A 394 -11.57 22.41 -7.44
CA SER A 394 -11.78 23.57 -6.57
C SER A 394 -10.53 24.04 -5.85
N LEU A 395 -9.52 23.19 -5.70
CA LEU A 395 -8.19 23.59 -5.22
C LEU A 395 -7.34 24.28 -6.29
N MET A 396 -7.78 24.27 -7.55
CA MET A 396 -7.10 24.84 -8.71
C MET A 396 -8.00 25.89 -9.39
N PRO A 397 -8.01 27.14 -8.91
CA PRO A 397 -9.02 28.13 -9.30
C PRO A 397 -9.07 28.48 -10.80
N PHE A 398 -8.02 28.20 -11.58
CA PHE A 398 -7.95 28.47 -13.02
C PHE A 398 -7.91 27.18 -13.84
N SER A 399 -8.58 26.13 -13.39
CA SER A 399 -8.50 24.79 -13.98
C SER A 399 -9.33 24.59 -15.25
N GLU A 400 -10.17 25.56 -15.64
CA GLU A 400 -11.01 25.46 -16.83
C GLU A 400 -10.14 25.33 -18.11
N GLY A 401 -10.40 24.29 -18.91
CA GLY A 401 -9.60 23.96 -20.10
C GLY A 401 -8.15 23.51 -19.84
N ALA A 402 -7.68 23.54 -18.59
CA ALA A 402 -6.31 23.16 -18.20
C ALA A 402 -6.22 21.76 -17.57
N VAL A 403 -7.35 21.14 -17.29
CA VAL A 403 -7.45 19.82 -16.66
C VAL A 403 -8.27 18.89 -17.54
N SER A 404 -7.67 17.75 -17.92
CA SER A 404 -8.37 16.65 -18.60
C SER A 404 -8.44 15.43 -17.70
N ARG A 405 -9.56 14.72 -17.76
CA ARG A 405 -9.72 13.43 -17.10
C ARG A 405 -9.20 12.32 -18.01
N GLU A 406 -8.42 11.42 -17.45
CA GLU A 406 -7.89 10.26 -18.12
C GLU A 406 -8.71 9.00 -17.71
N ALA A 407 -8.83 8.04 -18.63
CA ALA A 407 -9.55 6.81 -18.33
C ALA A 407 -8.74 5.91 -17.38
N VAL A 408 -9.43 5.36 -16.39
CA VAL A 408 -8.88 4.37 -15.46
C VAL A 408 -9.45 2.99 -15.82
N PRO A 409 -8.67 2.06 -16.41
CA PRO A 409 -9.16 0.73 -16.73
C PRO A 409 -9.69 0.00 -15.48
N PRO A 410 -10.90 -0.58 -15.53
CA PRO A 410 -11.43 -1.34 -14.40
C PRO A 410 -10.63 -2.62 -14.17
N VAL A 411 -10.33 -2.92 -12.92
CA VAL A 411 -9.65 -4.17 -12.48
C VAL A 411 -10.65 -5.05 -11.77
N ARG A 412 -10.56 -6.36 -11.99
CA ARG A 412 -11.46 -7.34 -11.39
C ARG A 412 -10.89 -7.98 -10.13
N TRP A 413 -9.61 -8.39 -10.16
CA TRP A 413 -9.03 -9.19 -9.09
C TRP A 413 -7.63 -8.72 -8.62
N ASP A 414 -6.76 -8.18 -9.47
CA ASP A 414 -5.47 -7.60 -9.07
C ASP A 414 -5.68 -6.13 -8.62
N ASP A 415 -6.51 -5.97 -7.60
CA ASP A 415 -7.11 -4.70 -7.21
C ASP A 415 -6.57 -4.23 -5.85
N ASP A 416 -5.70 -3.21 -5.88
CA ASP A 416 -5.16 -2.56 -4.69
C ASP A 416 -6.17 -1.62 -4.01
N ASP A 417 -7.26 -1.29 -4.70
CA ASP A 417 -8.27 -0.33 -4.26
C ASP A 417 -9.41 -0.99 -3.48
N ALA A 418 -9.50 -2.32 -3.51
CA ALA A 418 -10.43 -3.11 -2.72
C ALA A 418 -9.90 -3.27 -1.28
N LEU A 419 -10.60 -2.70 -0.30
CA LEU A 419 -10.18 -2.65 1.10
C LEU A 419 -11.12 -3.51 1.95
N CYS A 420 -10.53 -4.29 2.85
CA CYS A 420 -11.26 -5.10 3.82
C CYS A 420 -11.04 -4.54 5.22
N ASP A 421 -12.08 -4.56 6.05
CA ASP A 421 -11.89 -4.27 7.46
C ASP A 421 -10.99 -5.32 8.10
N PRO A 422 -10.02 -4.91 8.93
CA PRO A 422 -9.17 -5.85 9.61
C PRO A 422 -10.03 -6.72 10.56
N ARG A 423 -9.74 -7.99 10.61
CA ARG A 423 -10.22 -8.82 11.70
C ARG A 423 -9.43 -8.41 12.94
N MET A 424 -10.00 -7.52 13.73
CA MET A 424 -9.40 -7.05 14.97
C MET A 424 -9.26 -8.26 15.92
N GLY A 425 -8.04 -8.81 15.98
CA GLY A 425 -7.65 -9.73 17.04
C GLY A 425 -7.31 -8.94 18.31
N GLU A 426 -7.31 -9.59 19.44
CA GLU A 426 -6.84 -8.99 20.69
C GLU A 426 -5.34 -8.66 20.57
N GLY A 427 -5.00 -7.41 20.71
CA GLY A 427 -3.62 -6.92 20.80
C GLY A 427 -2.99 -6.38 19.52
N TRP A 428 -1.98 -5.59 19.72
CA TRP A 428 -1.11 -5.00 18.70
C TRP A 428 0.35 -5.41 18.99
N PRO A 429 1.17 -5.77 17.95
CA PRO A 429 0.84 -5.86 16.52
C PRO A 429 0.01 -7.09 16.19
N VAL A 430 -0.87 -6.95 15.22
CA VAL A 430 -1.65 -8.09 14.71
C VAL A 430 -0.73 -8.99 13.88
N GLU A 431 -0.67 -10.27 14.22
CA GLU A 431 0.06 -11.26 13.44
C GLU A 431 -0.78 -11.73 12.25
N ALA A 432 -0.26 -11.51 11.03
CA ALA A 432 -0.90 -11.96 9.81
C ALA A 432 -0.80 -13.48 9.65
N GLU A 433 -1.94 -14.16 9.50
CA GLU A 433 -1.99 -15.58 9.13
C GLU A 433 -1.85 -15.70 7.61
N VAL A 434 -0.71 -16.18 7.16
CA VAL A 434 -0.41 -16.25 5.71
C VAL A 434 -0.59 -17.64 5.13
N ARG A 435 -0.58 -18.70 5.92
CA ARG A 435 -0.72 -20.07 5.43
C ARG A 435 -2.18 -20.44 5.24
N LEU A 436 -2.58 -20.75 4.01
CA LEU A 436 -3.92 -21.21 3.68
C LEU A 436 -4.01 -22.75 3.61
N SER A 437 -2.99 -23.39 3.05
CA SER A 437 -2.92 -24.85 2.92
C SER A 437 -1.47 -25.32 2.94
N THR A 438 -1.26 -26.53 3.44
CA THR A 438 0.03 -27.22 3.42
C THR A 438 0.13 -28.23 2.25
N LYS A 439 -1.02 -28.70 1.76
CA LYS A 439 -1.11 -29.72 0.67
C LYS A 439 -2.31 -29.40 -0.22
N PRO A 440 -2.10 -28.80 -1.38
CA PRO A 440 -0.85 -28.19 -1.86
C PRO A 440 -0.43 -26.95 -1.05
N PRO A 441 0.85 -26.53 -1.06
CA PRO A 441 1.32 -25.36 -0.34
C PRO A 441 0.76 -24.07 -0.94
N VAL A 442 -0.21 -23.44 -0.25
CA VAL A 442 -0.84 -22.19 -0.67
C VAL A 442 -0.80 -21.19 0.47
N TYR A 443 -0.41 -19.97 0.16
CA TYR A 443 -0.27 -18.86 1.08
C TYR A 443 -1.06 -17.65 0.58
N ALA A 444 -1.38 -16.72 1.48
CA ALA A 444 -1.94 -15.43 1.14
C ALA A 444 -1.16 -14.30 1.79
N LEU A 445 -1.24 -13.11 1.21
CA LEU A 445 -0.71 -11.87 1.79
C LEU A 445 -1.89 -10.98 2.20
N PRO A 446 -2.45 -11.17 3.43
CA PRO A 446 -3.65 -10.48 3.88
C PRO A 446 -3.30 -9.03 4.27
N ARG A 447 -3.40 -8.08 3.32
CA ARG A 447 -3.10 -6.66 3.56
C ARG A 447 -3.97 -6.06 4.66
N GLU A 448 -5.18 -6.56 4.84
CA GLU A 448 -6.09 -6.16 5.92
C GLU A 448 -5.51 -6.37 7.33
N ALA A 449 -4.68 -7.39 7.50
CA ALA A 449 -4.03 -7.66 8.80
C ALA A 449 -3.00 -6.59 9.18
N VAL A 450 -2.42 -5.89 8.23
CA VAL A 450 -1.39 -4.86 8.41
C VAL A 450 -1.85 -3.47 7.95
N GLY A 451 -3.12 -3.32 7.62
CA GLY A 451 -3.68 -2.10 7.04
C GLY A 451 -3.47 -0.85 7.90
N ALA A 452 -3.46 -1.02 9.23
CA ALA A 452 -3.18 0.06 10.18
C ALA A 452 -1.77 0.67 10.03
N LEU A 453 -0.82 -0.04 9.43
CA LEU A 453 0.57 0.41 9.21
C LEU A 453 0.79 1.00 7.81
N GLY A 454 -0.23 1.00 6.96
CA GLY A 454 -0.13 1.53 5.61
C GLY A 454 0.96 0.85 4.78
N VAL A 455 1.77 1.62 4.07
CA VAL A 455 2.82 1.10 3.19
C VAL A 455 3.89 0.31 3.93
N GLU A 456 4.22 0.68 5.16
CA GLU A 456 5.22 -0.06 5.94
C GLU A 456 4.73 -1.45 6.31
N GLY A 457 3.42 -1.59 6.61
CA GLY A 457 2.78 -2.88 6.80
C GLY A 457 2.85 -3.75 5.55
N ASP A 458 2.56 -3.19 4.38
CA ASP A 458 2.67 -3.90 3.10
C ASP A 458 4.11 -4.41 2.84
N LEU A 459 5.13 -3.58 3.09
CA LEU A 459 6.54 -3.94 2.92
C LEU A 459 6.95 -5.10 3.85
N LEU A 460 6.59 -4.98 5.13
CA LEU A 460 6.91 -6.00 6.13
C LEU A 460 6.16 -7.31 5.91
N LEU A 461 4.89 -7.23 5.52
CA LEU A 461 4.09 -8.41 5.18
C LEU A 461 4.77 -9.23 4.07
N GLY A 462 5.13 -8.57 2.96
CA GLY A 462 5.81 -9.24 1.85
C GLY A 462 7.16 -9.84 2.25
N TRP A 463 7.94 -9.09 3.00
CA TRP A 463 9.26 -9.54 3.45
C TRP A 463 9.17 -10.74 4.40
N ARG A 464 8.35 -10.65 5.46
CA ARG A 464 8.25 -11.71 6.48
C ARG A 464 7.53 -12.95 5.97
N ALA A 465 6.50 -12.78 5.14
CA ALA A 465 5.85 -13.92 4.49
C ALA A 465 6.81 -14.70 3.59
N ALA A 466 7.67 -13.99 2.83
CA ALA A 466 8.67 -14.67 2.01
C ALA A 466 9.67 -15.48 2.84
N GLU A 467 10.09 -14.97 4.01
CA GLU A 467 10.99 -15.71 4.92
C GLU A 467 10.33 -16.99 5.46
N LEU A 468 9.03 -16.92 5.81
CA LEU A 468 8.26 -18.08 6.26
C LEU A 468 8.13 -19.13 5.13
N VAL A 469 7.61 -18.71 3.97
CA VAL A 469 7.40 -19.62 2.82
C VAL A 469 8.71 -20.30 2.41
N ARG A 470 9.81 -19.54 2.36
CA ARG A 470 11.12 -20.12 2.06
C ARG A 470 11.53 -21.20 3.06
N SER A 471 11.32 -20.95 4.37
CA SER A 471 11.68 -21.92 5.41
C SER A 471 10.89 -23.21 5.32
N GLU A 472 9.66 -23.16 4.75
CA GLU A 472 8.80 -24.33 4.55
C GLU A 472 9.05 -25.06 3.23
N LEU A 473 9.66 -24.39 2.24
CA LEU A 473 10.07 -24.99 0.98
C LEU A 473 11.48 -25.63 1.02
N ALA A 474 12.29 -25.28 2.03
CA ALA A 474 13.62 -25.85 2.23
C ALA A 474 13.54 -27.30 2.67
#